data_c7af822752747ab8ecef914414eb8bfa
#
_entry.id   c7af822752747ab8ecef914414eb8bfa
#
_cell.length_a   1.000
_cell.length_b   1.000
_cell.length_c   1.000
_cell.angle_alpha   90.00
_cell.angle_beta   90.00
_cell.angle_gamma   90.00
#
_symmetry.space_group_name_H-M   'P 1'
#
loop_
_entity.id
_entity.type
_entity.pdbx_description
1 polymer ?
#
loop_
_entity_poly.entity_id
_entity_poly.type
_entity_poly.pdbx_seq_one_letter_code
_entity_poly.pdbx_strand_id
1 'polypeptide(L)'
;MPIYLLRHGLTEYNAEKRYQGQQDIPLSAAGRAVLCRADIFPKTVYITPLCRTRQTAEVLFPGAKLVEIDGLKEMCFGSFEGRNYIEMEHDPDYLAWVAANCESPCPDGETKAAFCERICAAFSALVDKALADGEEMLVILAHGGTQMAAMERYALPHKDYYEWCAPNAGGFVLDAKDWASKRVLYLVKTVQYTKEAQA
;
A
#
# COMPACT_ATOMS: atom_id res chain seq x y z
N MET A 1 -7.86 17.99 -6.19
CA MET A 1 -7.43 16.82 -7.00
C MET A 1 -7.72 15.56 -6.19
N PRO A 2 -8.47 14.59 -6.74
CA PRO A 2 -8.66 13.30 -6.09
C PRO A 2 -7.38 12.46 -6.15
N ILE A 3 -7.09 11.75 -5.05
CA ILE A 3 -6.00 10.78 -4.94
C ILE A 3 -6.60 9.43 -4.61
N TYR A 4 -6.27 8.42 -5.40
CA TYR A 4 -6.61 7.02 -5.17
C TYR A 4 -5.38 6.30 -4.61
N LEU A 5 -5.41 5.94 -3.33
CA LEU A 5 -4.35 5.19 -2.68
C LEU A 5 -4.82 3.74 -2.48
N LEU A 6 -4.35 2.86 -3.36
CA LEU A 6 -4.84 1.50 -3.50
C LEU A 6 -3.81 0.47 -3.01
N ARG A 7 -4.29 -0.66 -2.52
CA ARG A 7 -3.49 -1.83 -2.18
C ARG A 7 -3.55 -2.86 -3.29
N HIS A 8 -2.44 -3.56 -3.55
CA HIS A 8 -2.37 -4.67 -4.51
C HIS A 8 -3.39 -5.78 -4.19
N GLY A 9 -3.71 -6.61 -5.19
CA GLY A 9 -4.55 -7.80 -5.07
C GLY A 9 -3.96 -8.89 -4.17
N LEU A 10 -4.72 -9.94 -3.92
CA LEU A 10 -4.34 -11.04 -3.03
C LEU A 10 -3.18 -11.87 -3.62
N THR A 11 -2.18 -12.18 -2.78
CA THR A 11 -1.09 -13.11 -3.06
C THR A 11 -1.25 -14.37 -2.22
N GLU A 12 -0.49 -15.44 -2.51
CA GLU A 12 -0.46 -16.63 -1.66
C GLU A 12 0.02 -16.29 -0.24
N TYR A 13 1.02 -15.40 -0.11
CA TYR A 13 1.51 -14.97 1.20
C TYR A 13 0.46 -14.23 2.03
N ASN A 14 -0.45 -13.48 1.39
CA ASN A 14 -1.60 -12.91 2.12
C ASN A 14 -2.54 -14.01 2.66
N ALA A 15 -2.83 -15.03 1.84
CA ALA A 15 -3.69 -16.15 2.24
C ALA A 15 -3.06 -16.95 3.40
N GLU A 16 -1.74 -17.14 3.36
CA GLU A 16 -0.97 -17.85 4.38
C GLU A 16 -0.55 -16.97 5.58
N LYS A 17 -0.94 -15.69 5.59
CA LYS A 17 -0.58 -14.69 6.62
C LYS A 17 0.94 -14.55 6.81
N ARG A 18 1.72 -14.65 5.71
CA ARG A 18 3.17 -14.46 5.71
C ARG A 18 3.54 -13.00 5.58
N TYR A 19 4.60 -12.61 6.23
CA TYR A 19 5.25 -11.31 6.01
C TYR A 19 5.83 -11.28 4.60
N GLN A 20 5.29 -10.45 3.72
CA GLN A 20 5.78 -10.38 2.34
C GLN A 20 6.96 -9.45 2.18
N GLY A 21 6.87 -8.29 2.82
CA GLY A 21 7.89 -7.26 2.73
C GLY A 21 8.24 -6.89 1.29
N GLN A 22 9.52 -6.91 1.02
CA GLN A 22 10.07 -6.59 -0.29
C GLN A 22 10.33 -7.81 -1.18
N GLN A 23 9.96 -9.01 -0.76
CA GLN A 23 9.97 -10.18 -1.64
C GLN A 23 9.00 -9.96 -2.81
N ASP A 24 9.46 -10.30 -4.02
CA ASP A 24 8.69 -10.08 -5.25
C ASP A 24 7.73 -11.24 -5.54
N ILE A 25 6.68 -11.33 -4.73
CA ILE A 25 5.65 -12.37 -4.80
C ILE A 25 4.52 -11.93 -5.72
N PRO A 26 4.12 -12.74 -6.72
CA PRO A 26 3.02 -12.42 -7.62
C PRO A 26 1.65 -12.55 -6.95
N LEU A 27 0.62 -12.05 -7.62
CA LEU A 27 -0.76 -12.34 -7.25
C LEU A 27 -1.01 -13.84 -7.31
N SER A 28 -1.80 -14.35 -6.38
CA SER A 28 -2.32 -15.71 -6.48
C SER A 28 -3.29 -15.84 -7.66
N ALA A 29 -3.47 -17.06 -8.17
CA ALA A 29 -4.45 -17.32 -9.24
C ALA A 29 -5.87 -16.89 -8.80
N ALA A 30 -6.25 -17.21 -7.57
CA ALA A 30 -7.51 -16.81 -6.96
C ALA A 30 -7.60 -15.28 -6.80
N GLY A 31 -6.52 -14.65 -6.30
CA GLY A 31 -6.46 -13.20 -6.13
C GLY A 31 -6.60 -12.45 -7.45
N ARG A 32 -5.99 -12.95 -8.52
CA ARG A 32 -6.14 -12.37 -9.86
C ARG A 32 -7.55 -12.56 -10.44
N ALA A 33 -8.16 -13.72 -10.24
CA ALA A 33 -9.47 -14.05 -10.79
C ALA A 33 -10.61 -13.18 -10.24
N VAL A 34 -10.49 -12.72 -8.98
CA VAL A 34 -11.51 -11.87 -8.35
C VAL A 34 -11.36 -10.40 -8.67
N LEU A 35 -10.23 -9.95 -9.23
CA LEU A 35 -10.07 -8.54 -9.59
C LEU A 35 -11.05 -8.14 -10.68
N CYS A 36 -11.55 -6.91 -10.60
CA CYS A 36 -12.36 -6.29 -11.64
C CYS A 36 -11.75 -4.96 -12.08
N ARG A 37 -12.09 -4.55 -13.28
CA ARG A 37 -11.67 -3.25 -13.81
C ARG A 37 -12.26 -2.13 -12.96
N ALA A 38 -11.44 -1.10 -12.69
CA ALA A 38 -11.90 0.09 -12.00
C ALA A 38 -12.83 0.94 -12.89
N ASP A 39 -13.66 1.72 -12.23
CA ASP A 39 -14.61 2.66 -12.85
C ASP A 39 -14.00 4.04 -13.17
N ILE A 40 -12.68 4.16 -13.06
CA ILE A 40 -11.90 5.35 -13.39
C ILE A 40 -10.85 5.04 -14.46
N PHE A 41 -10.43 6.05 -15.21
CA PHE A 41 -9.56 5.90 -16.39
C PHE A 41 -8.33 6.82 -16.28
N PRO A 42 -7.38 6.51 -15.37
CA PRO A 42 -6.17 7.30 -15.23
C PRO A 42 -5.26 7.16 -16.46
N LYS A 43 -4.60 8.24 -16.86
CA LYS A 43 -3.54 8.19 -17.88
C LYS A 43 -2.29 7.50 -17.33
N THR A 44 -1.99 7.73 -16.05
CA THR A 44 -0.82 7.20 -15.35
C THR A 44 -1.25 6.56 -14.03
N VAL A 45 -0.67 5.41 -13.72
CA VAL A 45 -0.77 4.74 -12.41
C VAL A 45 0.63 4.60 -11.84
N TYR A 46 0.84 5.11 -10.65
CA TYR A 46 2.10 4.99 -9.93
C TYR A 46 2.09 3.69 -9.12
N ILE A 47 3.07 2.85 -9.36
CA ILE A 47 3.20 1.51 -8.75
C ILE A 47 4.54 1.40 -8.03
N THR A 48 4.76 0.30 -7.33
CA THR A 48 6.10 -0.05 -6.84
C THR A 48 6.78 -1.05 -7.80
N PRO A 49 8.10 -1.25 -7.73
CA PRO A 49 8.79 -2.25 -8.55
C PRO A 49 8.31 -3.70 -8.34
N LEU A 50 7.55 -3.97 -7.26
CA LEU A 50 7.09 -5.32 -6.92
C LEU A 50 5.95 -5.77 -7.85
N CYS A 51 6.09 -6.96 -8.42
CA CYS A 51 5.24 -7.48 -9.50
C CYS A 51 3.74 -7.51 -9.14
N ARG A 52 3.38 -7.74 -7.88
CA ARG A 52 1.99 -7.74 -7.41
C ARG A 52 1.28 -6.40 -7.63
N THR A 53 1.99 -5.27 -7.54
CA THR A 53 1.40 -3.95 -7.84
C THR A 53 1.20 -3.77 -9.34
N ARG A 54 2.17 -4.15 -10.15
CA ARG A 54 2.06 -4.14 -11.62
C ARG A 54 0.91 -5.02 -12.10
N GLN A 55 0.86 -6.26 -11.65
CA GLN A 55 -0.18 -7.22 -12.06
C GLN A 55 -1.59 -6.75 -11.66
N THR A 56 -1.72 -6.09 -10.51
CA THR A 56 -2.99 -5.48 -10.09
C THR A 56 -3.34 -4.31 -10.99
N ALA A 57 -2.40 -3.41 -11.27
CA ALA A 57 -2.63 -2.23 -12.12
C ALA A 57 -3.05 -2.62 -13.55
N GLU A 58 -2.45 -3.66 -14.13
CA GLU A 58 -2.80 -4.17 -15.47
C GLU A 58 -4.25 -4.64 -15.55
N VAL A 59 -4.81 -5.19 -14.47
CA VAL A 59 -6.22 -5.63 -14.44
C VAL A 59 -7.16 -4.46 -14.17
N LEU A 60 -6.84 -3.62 -13.18
CA LEU A 60 -7.72 -2.52 -12.77
C LEU A 60 -7.76 -1.40 -13.82
N PHE A 61 -6.62 -1.10 -14.44
CA PHE A 61 -6.42 0.07 -15.31
C PHE A 61 -5.76 -0.32 -16.64
N PRO A 62 -6.38 -1.18 -17.46
CA PRO A 62 -5.78 -1.65 -18.70
C PRO A 62 -5.50 -0.48 -19.64
N GLY A 63 -4.24 -0.38 -20.11
CA GLY A 63 -3.77 0.66 -21.00
C GLY A 63 -3.24 1.93 -20.31
N ALA A 64 -3.31 2.05 -18.99
CA ALA A 64 -2.65 3.13 -18.27
C ALA A 64 -1.12 2.99 -18.33
N LYS A 65 -0.41 4.12 -18.39
CA LYS A 65 1.05 4.15 -18.24
C LYS A 65 1.40 3.81 -16.80
N LEU A 66 2.25 2.82 -16.58
CA LEU A 66 2.75 2.45 -15.25
C LEU A 66 4.09 3.14 -14.99
N VAL A 67 4.20 3.80 -13.84
CA VAL A 67 5.42 4.49 -13.39
C VAL A 67 5.82 3.93 -12.02
N GLU A 68 7.03 3.41 -11.92
CA GLU A 68 7.56 2.82 -10.69
C GLU A 68 8.10 3.88 -9.75
N ILE A 69 7.73 3.79 -8.48
CA ILE A 69 8.22 4.62 -7.37
C ILE A 69 8.82 3.69 -6.31
N ASP A 70 10.14 3.59 -6.29
CA ASP A 70 10.87 2.70 -5.37
C ASP A 70 10.60 3.06 -3.90
N GLY A 71 10.53 4.34 -3.58
CA GLY A 71 10.26 4.84 -2.23
C GLY A 71 8.91 4.44 -1.65
N LEU A 72 7.98 3.89 -2.44
CA LEU A 72 6.67 3.41 -1.97
C LEU A 72 6.61 1.88 -1.76
N LYS A 73 7.73 1.15 -1.85
CA LYS A 73 7.78 -0.29 -1.55
C LYS A 73 7.31 -0.57 -0.12
N GLU A 74 6.80 -1.78 0.09
CA GLU A 74 6.42 -2.28 1.42
C GLU A 74 7.61 -2.26 2.40
N MET A 75 7.34 -2.33 3.68
CA MET A 75 8.34 -2.44 4.73
C MET A 75 9.23 -3.66 4.47
N CYS A 76 10.54 -3.48 4.60
CA CYS A 76 11.47 -4.59 4.61
C CYS A 76 11.41 -5.27 5.98
N PHE A 77 10.83 -6.47 6.03
CA PHE A 77 10.77 -7.27 7.25
C PHE A 77 12.00 -8.16 7.45
N GLY A 78 13.02 -8.04 6.58
CA GLY A 78 14.27 -8.77 6.70
C GLY A 78 14.09 -10.27 6.83
N SER A 79 14.66 -10.88 7.87
CA SER A 79 14.61 -12.34 8.10
C SER A 79 13.21 -12.90 8.40
N PHE A 80 12.21 -12.05 8.66
CA PHE A 80 10.83 -12.48 8.85
C PHE A 80 10.08 -12.68 7.53
N GLU A 81 10.61 -12.18 6.40
CA GLU A 81 9.95 -12.32 5.10
C GLU A 81 9.80 -13.78 4.68
N GLY A 82 8.63 -14.11 4.14
CA GLY A 82 8.28 -15.46 3.73
C GLY A 82 7.83 -16.39 4.86
N ARG A 83 7.87 -15.92 6.11
CA ARG A 83 7.43 -16.66 7.30
C ARG A 83 6.16 -16.07 7.88
N ASN A 84 5.37 -16.86 8.57
CA ASN A 84 4.19 -16.40 9.30
C ASN A 84 4.38 -16.51 10.83
N TYR A 85 3.44 -15.95 11.57
CA TYR A 85 3.53 -15.89 13.02
C TYR A 85 3.54 -17.27 13.72
N ILE A 86 2.98 -18.32 13.07
CA ILE A 86 3.00 -19.68 13.62
C ILE A 86 4.41 -20.27 13.49
N GLU A 87 5.04 -20.10 12.32
CA GLU A 87 6.40 -20.58 12.07
C GLU A 87 7.45 -19.86 12.93
N MET A 88 7.11 -18.67 13.43
CA MET A 88 7.99 -17.84 14.27
C MET A 88 7.58 -17.82 15.74
N GLU A 89 6.65 -18.68 16.17
CA GLU A 89 6.13 -18.65 17.54
C GLU A 89 7.18 -18.89 18.65
N HIS A 90 8.31 -19.51 18.29
CA HIS A 90 9.45 -19.74 19.16
C HIS A 90 10.73 -19.01 18.73
N ASP A 91 10.64 -18.13 17.74
CA ASP A 91 11.76 -17.33 17.24
C ASP A 91 12.02 -16.17 18.23
N PRO A 92 13.19 -16.11 18.91
CA PRO A 92 13.42 -15.08 19.92
C PRO A 92 13.44 -13.66 19.37
N ASP A 93 13.90 -13.46 18.12
CA ASP A 93 13.94 -12.15 17.48
C ASP A 93 12.52 -11.68 17.14
N TYR A 94 11.68 -12.59 16.66
CA TYR A 94 10.28 -12.29 16.37
C TYR A 94 9.49 -11.96 17.66
N LEU A 95 9.69 -12.75 18.71
CA LEU A 95 9.04 -12.50 20.02
C LEU A 95 9.47 -11.16 20.60
N ALA A 96 10.76 -10.82 20.52
CA ALA A 96 11.27 -9.53 20.99
C ALA A 96 10.68 -8.37 20.18
N TRP A 97 10.59 -8.53 18.85
CA TRP A 97 9.99 -7.53 17.96
C TRP A 97 8.51 -7.29 18.26
N VAL A 98 7.73 -8.36 18.47
CA VAL A 98 6.31 -8.26 18.86
C VAL A 98 6.16 -7.63 20.24
N ALA A 99 6.99 -8.01 21.23
CA ALA A 99 6.99 -7.42 22.57
C ALA A 99 7.31 -5.92 22.57
N ALA A 100 8.06 -5.44 21.58
CA ALA A 100 8.33 -4.03 21.34
C ALA A 100 7.24 -3.34 20.48
N ASN A 101 6.03 -3.89 20.38
CA ASN A 101 4.92 -3.40 19.53
C ASN A 101 5.32 -3.19 18.07
N CYS A 102 6.23 -4.01 17.54
CA CYS A 102 6.76 -3.92 16.18
C CYS A 102 7.48 -2.59 15.86
N GLU A 103 7.93 -1.86 16.87
CA GLU A 103 8.65 -0.58 16.70
C GLU A 103 10.16 -0.76 16.51
N SER A 104 10.74 -1.86 17.06
CA SER A 104 12.16 -2.17 16.89
C SER A 104 12.47 -2.60 15.45
N PRO A 105 13.76 -2.56 15.02
CA PRO A 105 14.12 -3.06 13.69
C PRO A 105 13.85 -4.56 13.58
N CYS A 106 13.32 -5.00 12.43
CA CYS A 106 13.40 -6.41 12.07
C CYS A 106 14.85 -6.77 11.79
N PRO A 107 15.31 -7.99 12.12
CA PRO A 107 16.65 -8.44 11.75
C PRO A 107 16.85 -8.32 10.23
N ASP A 108 17.91 -7.63 9.81
CA ASP A 108 18.20 -7.32 8.40
C ASP A 108 17.10 -6.51 7.67
N GLY A 109 16.21 -5.83 8.41
CA GLY A 109 15.08 -5.07 7.88
C GLY A 109 15.00 -3.64 8.38
N GLU A 110 13.85 -3.02 8.16
CA GLU A 110 13.55 -1.64 8.57
C GLU A 110 12.94 -1.59 9.99
N THR A 111 13.10 -0.44 10.66
CA THR A 111 12.19 -0.05 11.74
C THR A 111 10.90 0.48 11.16
N LYS A 112 9.79 0.39 11.90
CA LYS A 112 8.52 1.03 11.50
C LYS A 112 8.70 2.54 11.28
N ALA A 113 9.47 3.21 12.13
CA ALA A 113 9.73 4.65 12.01
C ALA A 113 10.45 5.00 10.69
N ALA A 114 11.54 4.30 10.35
CA ALA A 114 12.27 4.52 9.10
C ALA A 114 11.39 4.23 7.86
N PHE A 115 10.62 3.16 7.92
CA PHE A 115 9.64 2.82 6.89
C PHE A 115 8.61 3.94 6.69
N CYS A 116 7.95 4.39 7.76
CA CYS A 116 6.94 5.46 7.69
C CYS A 116 7.54 6.76 7.15
N GLU A 117 8.76 7.12 7.56
CA GLU A 117 9.43 8.31 7.05
C GLU A 117 9.72 8.22 5.55
N ARG A 118 10.23 7.08 5.07
CA ARG A 118 10.48 6.81 3.65
C ARG A 118 9.19 6.91 2.82
N ILE A 119 8.12 6.26 3.30
CA ILE A 119 6.81 6.31 2.63
C ILE A 119 6.27 7.74 2.58
N CYS A 120 6.26 8.44 3.71
CA CYS A 120 5.72 9.80 3.77
C CYS A 120 6.51 10.78 2.88
N ALA A 121 7.83 10.64 2.81
CA ALA A 121 8.67 11.45 1.91
C ALA A 121 8.35 11.17 0.44
N ALA A 122 8.30 9.90 0.02
CA ALA A 122 8.00 9.53 -1.36
C ALA A 122 6.57 9.91 -1.76
N PHE A 123 5.60 9.67 -0.87
CA PHE A 123 4.20 10.01 -1.09
C PHE A 123 3.99 11.52 -1.23
N SER A 124 4.54 12.33 -0.32
CA SER A 124 4.39 13.78 -0.37
C SER A 124 5.03 14.38 -1.63
N ALA A 125 6.21 13.91 -2.00
CA ALA A 125 6.88 14.35 -3.23
C ALA A 125 6.03 14.03 -4.48
N LEU A 126 5.38 12.86 -4.50
CA LEU A 126 4.52 12.46 -5.60
C LEU A 126 3.25 13.31 -5.68
N VAL A 127 2.62 13.64 -4.55
CA VAL A 127 1.45 14.53 -4.50
C VAL A 127 1.83 15.95 -4.95
N ASP A 128 2.97 16.46 -4.48
CA ASP A 128 3.47 17.78 -4.89
C ASP A 128 3.70 17.85 -6.40
N LYS A 129 4.34 16.79 -6.95
CA LYS A 129 4.59 16.71 -8.39
C LYS A 129 3.28 16.65 -9.17
N ALA A 130 2.32 15.82 -8.79
CA ALA A 130 1.04 15.69 -9.47
C ALA A 130 0.25 17.02 -9.50
N LEU A 131 0.28 17.75 -8.39
CA LEU A 131 -0.33 19.10 -8.32
C LEU A 131 0.39 20.12 -9.20
N ALA A 132 1.72 20.12 -9.21
CA ALA A 132 2.52 21.01 -10.03
C ALA A 132 2.35 20.74 -11.54
N ASP A 133 2.21 19.47 -11.92
CA ASP A 133 1.99 19.03 -13.29
C ASP A 133 0.52 19.24 -13.74
N GLY A 134 -0.38 19.63 -12.83
CA GLY A 134 -1.79 19.84 -13.11
C GLY A 134 -2.55 18.54 -13.42
N GLU A 135 -2.15 17.42 -12.80
CA GLU A 135 -2.85 16.14 -12.99
C GLU A 135 -4.30 16.24 -12.49
N GLU A 136 -5.24 15.71 -13.29
CA GLU A 136 -6.66 15.70 -12.93
C GLU A 136 -6.97 14.75 -11.77
N MET A 137 -6.19 13.66 -11.66
CA MET A 137 -6.23 12.67 -10.58
C MET A 137 -4.88 12.02 -10.39
N LEU A 138 -4.57 11.60 -9.16
CA LEU A 138 -3.40 10.82 -8.82
C LEU A 138 -3.82 9.40 -8.41
N VAL A 139 -3.31 8.37 -9.08
CA VAL A 139 -3.58 6.97 -8.73
C VAL A 139 -2.30 6.29 -8.33
N ILE A 140 -2.24 5.85 -7.07
CA ILE A 140 -1.11 5.14 -6.46
C ILE A 140 -1.59 3.74 -6.09
N LEU A 141 -0.91 2.72 -6.59
CA LEU A 141 -1.18 1.33 -6.25
C LEU A 141 0.05 0.72 -5.59
N ALA A 142 -0.05 0.49 -4.28
CA ALA A 142 1.06 0.10 -3.43
C ALA A 142 0.66 -1.03 -2.45
N HIS A 143 0.96 -0.89 -1.17
CA HIS A 143 0.88 -1.95 -0.17
C HIS A 143 0.06 -1.51 1.06
N GLY A 144 -0.21 -2.47 1.96
CA GLY A 144 -0.94 -2.19 3.20
C GLY A 144 -0.19 -1.23 4.11
N GLY A 145 1.11 -1.47 4.32
CA GLY A 145 1.96 -0.59 5.12
C GLY A 145 2.06 0.82 4.52
N THR A 146 2.17 0.92 3.19
CA THR A 146 2.18 2.22 2.48
C THR A 146 0.91 3.02 2.76
N GLN A 147 -0.27 2.36 2.73
CA GLN A 147 -1.53 3.01 3.06
C GLN A 147 -1.53 3.48 4.52
N MET A 148 -1.18 2.59 5.45
CA MET A 148 -1.16 2.90 6.89
C MET A 148 -0.27 4.10 7.19
N ALA A 149 0.96 4.14 6.67
CA ALA A 149 1.90 5.23 6.92
C ALA A 149 1.43 6.57 6.33
N ALA A 150 0.98 6.58 5.07
CA ALA A 150 0.53 7.82 4.42
C ALA A 150 -0.76 8.35 5.04
N MET A 151 -1.71 7.45 5.37
CA MET A 151 -3.01 7.85 5.94
C MET A 151 -2.89 8.34 7.38
N GLU A 152 -2.11 7.68 8.23
CA GLU A 152 -1.86 8.16 9.60
C GLU A 152 -1.28 9.57 9.60
N ARG A 153 -0.34 9.84 8.68
CA ARG A 153 0.37 11.12 8.61
C ARG A 153 -0.48 12.25 8.07
N TYR A 154 -1.30 11.99 7.05
CA TYR A 154 -1.91 13.05 6.23
C TYR A 154 -3.42 13.06 6.21
N ALA A 155 -4.11 11.95 6.59
CA ALA A 155 -5.55 11.86 6.39
C ALA A 155 -6.38 12.49 7.52
N LEU A 156 -7.52 13.05 7.13
CA LEU A 156 -8.58 13.47 8.03
C LEU A 156 -9.87 12.68 7.70
N PRO A 157 -10.63 12.19 8.73
CA PRO A 157 -10.34 12.32 10.17
C PRO A 157 -9.09 11.51 10.56
N HIS A 158 -8.40 11.95 11.62
CA HIS A 158 -7.25 11.20 12.15
C HIS A 158 -7.69 9.85 12.74
N LYS A 159 -6.90 8.82 12.47
CA LYS A 159 -7.01 7.48 13.04
C LYS A 159 -5.62 6.92 13.27
N ASP A 160 -5.54 5.89 14.12
CA ASP A 160 -4.29 5.20 14.39
C ASP A 160 -3.81 4.39 13.18
N TYR A 161 -2.51 4.16 13.08
CA TYR A 161 -1.82 3.50 11.98
C TYR A 161 -2.54 2.24 11.47
N TYR A 162 -2.85 1.30 12.34
CA TYR A 162 -3.44 0.02 11.95
C TYR A 162 -4.91 0.10 11.50
N GLU A 163 -5.61 1.19 11.81
CA GLU A 163 -6.98 1.41 11.35
C GLU A 163 -7.07 1.76 9.85
N TRP A 164 -5.91 2.07 9.23
CA TRP A 164 -5.82 2.47 7.83
C TRP A 164 -5.44 1.34 6.89
N CYS A 165 -5.60 0.07 7.29
CA CYS A 165 -5.31 -1.07 6.42
C CYS A 165 -6.55 -1.47 5.61
N ALA A 166 -6.61 -1.10 4.32
CA ALA A 166 -7.66 -1.57 3.42
C ALA A 166 -7.46 -3.06 3.04
N PRO A 167 -8.55 -3.76 2.67
CA PRO A 167 -8.46 -5.10 2.08
C PRO A 167 -7.59 -5.10 0.80
N ASN A 168 -7.14 -6.28 0.37
CA ASN A 168 -6.45 -6.43 -0.91
C ASN A 168 -7.33 -5.95 -2.08
N ALA A 169 -6.75 -5.24 -3.04
CA ALA A 169 -7.44 -4.53 -4.13
C ALA A 169 -8.42 -3.44 -3.68
N GLY A 170 -8.38 -3.05 -2.42
CA GLY A 170 -9.11 -1.93 -1.86
C GLY A 170 -8.24 -0.72 -1.58
N GLY A 171 -8.87 0.36 -1.16
CA GLY A 171 -8.14 1.57 -0.81
C GLY A 171 -9.04 2.76 -0.50
N PHE A 172 -8.42 3.92 -0.56
CA PHE A 172 -9.00 5.20 -0.15
C PHE A 172 -9.01 6.18 -1.30
N VAL A 173 -10.09 6.93 -1.42
CA VAL A 173 -10.18 8.13 -2.27
C VAL A 173 -10.10 9.35 -1.37
N LEU A 174 -9.13 10.21 -1.67
CA LEU A 174 -8.78 11.37 -0.86
C LEU A 174 -8.91 12.65 -1.68
N ASP A 175 -9.23 13.76 -1.04
CA ASP A 175 -9.20 15.09 -1.65
C ASP A 175 -8.02 15.91 -1.13
N ALA A 176 -7.18 16.37 -2.06
CA ALA A 176 -5.98 17.15 -1.78
C ALA A 176 -6.20 18.67 -1.77
N LYS A 177 -7.43 19.15 -1.58
CA LYS A 177 -7.78 20.60 -1.68
C LYS A 177 -6.93 21.51 -0.78
N ASP A 178 -6.54 21.05 0.40
CA ASP A 178 -5.74 21.81 1.37
C ASP A 178 -4.29 21.34 1.47
N TRP A 179 -3.84 20.49 0.54
CA TRP A 179 -2.48 19.92 0.59
C TRP A 179 -1.38 20.99 0.58
N ALA A 180 -1.45 21.93 -0.33
CA ALA A 180 -0.42 22.96 -0.47
C ALA A 180 -0.25 23.84 0.78
N SER A 181 -1.35 24.11 1.50
CA SER A 181 -1.35 24.99 2.67
C SER A 181 -1.21 24.29 4.01
N LYS A 182 -1.77 23.08 4.15
CA LYS A 182 -1.88 22.39 5.44
C LYS A 182 -1.25 20.99 5.47
N ARG A 183 -0.89 20.44 4.31
CA ARG A 183 -0.40 19.05 4.18
C ARG A 183 -1.40 18.03 4.72
N VAL A 184 -2.70 18.22 4.45
CA VAL A 184 -3.76 17.28 4.84
C VAL A 184 -4.55 16.81 3.63
N LEU A 185 -5.07 15.60 3.75
CA LEU A 185 -5.92 14.92 2.78
C LEU A 185 -7.25 14.57 3.44
N TYR A 186 -8.35 14.85 2.76
CA TYR A 186 -9.68 14.52 3.28
C TYR A 186 -10.14 13.18 2.72
N LEU A 187 -10.47 12.23 3.60
CA LEU A 187 -11.08 10.97 3.19
C LEU A 187 -12.46 11.25 2.57
N VAL A 188 -12.62 10.88 1.30
CA VAL A 188 -13.89 10.99 0.57
C VAL A 188 -14.70 9.71 0.68
N LYS A 189 -14.07 8.56 0.35
CA LYS A 189 -14.69 7.24 0.41
C LYS A 189 -13.63 6.13 0.42
N THR A 190 -14.05 4.93 0.77
CA THR A 190 -13.31 3.69 0.52
C THR A 190 -13.74 3.11 -0.83
N VAL A 191 -12.85 2.34 -1.46
CA VAL A 191 -13.13 1.64 -2.72
C VAL A 191 -12.63 0.20 -2.63
N GLN A 192 -13.26 -0.69 -3.41
CA GLN A 192 -12.88 -2.09 -3.52
C GLN A 192 -13.07 -2.56 -4.95
N TYR A 193 -12.02 -3.13 -5.56
CA TYR A 193 -12.00 -3.55 -6.95
C TYR A 193 -11.93 -5.09 -7.08
N THR A 194 -12.80 -5.75 -6.36
CA THR A 194 -13.03 -7.19 -6.48
C THR A 194 -14.47 -7.47 -6.85
N LYS A 195 -14.70 -8.50 -7.67
CA LYS A 195 -16.03 -9.03 -7.90
C LYS A 195 -16.61 -9.48 -6.56
N GLU A 196 -17.87 -9.14 -6.29
CA GLU A 196 -18.57 -9.73 -5.15
C GLU A 196 -18.55 -11.25 -5.32
N ALA A 197 -18.24 -11.97 -4.24
CA ALA A 197 -18.42 -13.42 -4.25
C ALA A 197 -19.90 -13.67 -4.57
N GLN A 198 -20.17 -14.33 -5.69
CA GLN A 198 -21.53 -14.84 -5.93
C GLN A 198 -21.84 -15.79 -4.80
N ALA A 199 -22.78 -15.36 -3.94
CA ALA A 199 -23.27 -16.12 -2.80
C ALA A 199 -24.05 -17.35 -3.26
#